data_9178c4fb4ab6df85b2b05b7e212c8316
#
_entry.id   9178c4fb4ab6df85b2b05b7e212c8316
#
_cell.length_a   1.000
_cell.length_b   1.000
_cell.length_c   1.000
_cell.angle_alpha   90.00
_cell.angle_beta   90.00
_cell.angle_gamma   90.00
#
_symmetry.space_group_name_H-M   'P 1'
#
loop_
_entity.id
_entity.type
_entity.pdbx_description
1 polymer ?
#
loop_
_entity_poly.entity_id
_entity_poly.type
_entity_poly.pdbx_seq_one_letter_code
_entity_poly.pdbx_strand_id
1 'polypeptide(L)'
;MLRALLLIAASAPLLACSASIRRGVSTTEAATGLQQVTYSRADERDPAVSPDAKSIAYEVADSPGATPHLEVTSLADVGAARRAEPRYSSKGATGMEPAWTPDGTGLVFVSNALGSPGLVQTSGTSLDASSFLARAGDPGFTASWPSLSPDGKSMAMSLPRTRLFESGWRTTERFHSALGVSDLSGSGLTILGEGTYPAWSPHGERIAFVRAVGGRTHVFIAKADGTGARQITEGPDDDQQPSWSPDGSSLVFCSAHGGSETRAESNLFVVHADGTGLEQLTEGDRAACRPDWANDGFIYFHADATDHFHIWRLHPRG
;
A
#
# COMPACT_ATOMS: atom_id res chain seq x y z
N MET A 1 29.18 54.30 -54.51
CA MET A 1 30.21 53.88 -53.57
C MET A 1 29.55 53.72 -52.19
N LEU A 2 29.12 52.55 -51.82
CA LEU A 2 28.51 52.29 -50.51
C LEU A 2 29.17 50.99 -49.99
N ARG A 3 29.94 51.08 -48.94
CA ARG A 3 30.55 49.92 -48.23
C ARG A 3 29.53 49.30 -47.40
N ALA A 4 29.24 47.98 -47.63
CA ALA A 4 28.46 47.15 -46.74
C ALA A 4 29.33 46.62 -45.60
N LEU A 5 28.93 46.89 -44.37
CA LEU A 5 29.52 46.32 -43.18
C LEU A 5 28.89 44.94 -42.93
N LEU A 6 29.69 43.91 -42.97
CA LEU A 6 29.29 42.56 -42.59
C LEU A 6 29.38 42.41 -41.06
N LEU A 7 28.25 42.28 -40.36
CA LEU A 7 28.22 41.92 -38.96
C LEU A 7 28.27 40.38 -38.86
N ILE A 8 29.38 39.87 -38.36
CA ILE A 8 29.52 38.46 -37.99
C ILE A 8 28.92 38.28 -36.58
N ALA A 9 27.76 37.66 -36.53
CA ALA A 9 27.19 37.23 -35.25
C ALA A 9 27.90 35.95 -34.81
N ALA A 10 28.67 36.02 -33.75
CA ALA A 10 29.24 34.86 -33.07
C ALA A 10 28.16 34.14 -32.28
N SER A 11 27.78 32.96 -32.75
CA SER A 11 26.94 32.04 -31.98
C SER A 11 27.78 31.37 -30.90
N ALA A 12 27.58 31.76 -29.65
CA ALA A 12 28.08 31.03 -28.50
C ALA A 12 27.26 29.71 -28.33
N PRO A 13 27.91 28.57 -28.07
CA PRO A 13 27.20 27.36 -27.76
C PRO A 13 26.59 27.51 -26.37
N LEU A 14 25.24 27.38 -26.31
CA LEU A 14 24.51 27.13 -25.06
C LEU A 14 24.98 25.77 -24.53
N LEU A 15 25.90 25.77 -23.57
CA LEU A 15 26.10 24.64 -22.70
C LEU A 15 24.80 24.45 -21.92
N ALA A 16 24.01 23.45 -22.31
CA ALA A 16 22.96 22.93 -21.49
C ALA A 16 23.60 22.27 -20.25
N CYS A 17 23.72 23.06 -19.20
CA CYS A 17 24.02 22.55 -17.87
C CYS A 17 22.77 21.78 -17.41
N SER A 18 22.76 20.45 -17.60
CA SER A 18 21.82 19.58 -16.95
C SER A 18 22.15 19.60 -15.46
N ALA A 19 21.62 20.61 -14.76
CA ALA A 19 21.59 20.62 -13.33
C ALA A 19 20.66 19.46 -12.93
N SER A 20 21.25 18.34 -12.51
CA SER A 20 20.58 17.35 -11.69
C SER A 20 20.10 18.10 -10.44
N ILE A 21 18.84 18.51 -10.45
CA ILE A 21 18.20 19.07 -9.26
C ILE A 21 18.15 17.89 -8.29
N ARG A 22 19.10 17.84 -7.36
CA ARG A 22 18.94 17.07 -6.13
C ARG A 22 17.69 17.66 -5.49
N ARG A 23 16.57 16.96 -5.57
CA ARG A 23 15.36 17.34 -4.85
C ARG A 23 15.72 17.31 -3.36
N GLY A 24 16.04 18.45 -2.79
CA GLY A 24 16.28 18.61 -1.37
C GLY A 24 14.96 18.31 -0.62
N VAL A 25 15.09 17.75 0.57
CA VAL A 25 13.96 17.62 1.50
C VAL A 25 13.32 19.01 1.64
N SER A 26 12.04 19.14 1.29
CA SER A 26 11.32 20.41 1.39
C SER A 26 11.25 20.83 2.86
N THR A 27 11.30 22.13 3.12
CA THR A 27 11.13 22.68 4.48
C THR A 27 9.75 22.31 5.09
N THR A 28 8.77 21.99 4.26
CA THR A 28 7.46 21.47 4.66
C THR A 28 7.58 20.10 5.32
N GLU A 29 8.51 19.26 4.87
CA GLU A 29 8.73 17.90 5.42
C GLU A 29 9.25 17.93 6.85
N ALA A 30 10.11 18.88 7.20
CA ALA A 30 10.57 19.06 8.57
C ALA A 30 9.43 19.42 9.54
N ALA A 31 8.40 20.14 9.03
CA ALA A 31 7.23 20.51 9.82
C ALA A 31 6.22 19.37 10.03
N THR A 32 6.24 18.32 9.18
CA THR A 32 5.36 17.14 9.27
C THR A 32 5.97 15.97 10.04
N GLY A 33 7.23 16.07 10.48
CA GLY A 33 7.92 14.96 11.14
C GLY A 33 8.21 13.78 10.21
N LEU A 34 8.26 14.02 8.88
CA LEU A 34 8.53 13.00 7.89
C LEU A 34 9.94 12.39 8.08
N GLN A 35 10.01 11.08 8.19
CA GLN A 35 11.25 10.34 8.42
C GLN A 35 11.36 9.15 7.47
N GLN A 36 12.52 9.00 6.84
CA GLN A 36 12.82 7.80 6.06
C GLN A 36 13.15 6.63 6.98
N VAL A 37 12.59 5.46 6.69
CA VAL A 37 12.71 4.23 7.47
C VAL A 37 13.73 3.27 6.85
N THR A 38 13.72 3.14 5.52
CA THR A 38 14.61 2.24 4.79
C THR A 38 15.51 2.99 3.82
N TYR A 39 16.71 2.44 3.53
CA TYR A 39 17.78 3.13 2.79
C TYR A 39 18.55 2.18 1.85
N SER A 40 17.88 1.30 1.13
CA SER A 40 18.55 0.38 0.20
C SER A 40 18.74 0.98 -1.20
N ARG A 41 19.23 0.17 -2.14
CA ARG A 41 19.25 0.49 -3.57
C ARG A 41 18.13 -0.24 -4.33
N ALA A 42 17.27 -0.94 -3.61
CA ALA A 42 16.13 -1.64 -4.13
C ALA A 42 14.87 -0.77 -4.02
N ASP A 43 13.84 -1.11 -4.76
CA ASP A 43 12.50 -0.59 -4.52
C ASP A 43 11.89 -1.29 -3.31
N GLU A 44 11.52 -0.52 -2.30
CA GLU A 44 10.92 -0.98 -1.05
C GLU A 44 9.50 -0.44 -0.96
N ARG A 45 8.52 -1.34 -0.83
CA ARG A 45 7.09 -1.00 -0.94
C ARG A 45 6.25 -1.75 0.08
N ASP A 46 4.98 -1.39 0.15
CA ASP A 46 3.92 -2.09 0.86
C ASP A 46 4.29 -2.43 2.32
N PRO A 47 4.55 -1.40 3.15
CA PRO A 47 4.88 -1.62 4.55
C PRO A 47 3.71 -2.20 5.33
N ALA A 48 4.01 -3.13 6.24
CA ALA A 48 3.10 -3.63 7.26
C ALA A 48 3.82 -3.66 8.60
N VAL A 49 3.33 -2.92 9.58
CA VAL A 49 3.95 -2.82 10.92
C VAL A 49 3.37 -3.89 11.83
N SER A 50 4.23 -4.53 12.63
CA SER A 50 3.77 -5.52 13.60
C SER A 50 2.86 -4.89 14.67
N PRO A 51 1.89 -5.63 15.23
CA PRO A 51 0.96 -5.11 16.24
C PRO A 51 1.63 -4.47 17.47
N ASP A 52 2.83 -4.90 17.81
CA ASP A 52 3.63 -4.34 18.91
C ASP A 52 4.51 -3.14 18.48
N ALA A 53 4.42 -2.73 17.20
CA ALA A 53 5.19 -1.66 16.57
C ALA A 53 6.71 -1.80 16.69
N LYS A 54 7.25 -3.05 16.81
CA LYS A 54 8.70 -3.28 16.91
C LYS A 54 9.34 -3.76 15.62
N SER A 55 8.54 -4.23 14.68
CA SER A 55 9.01 -4.76 13.40
C SER A 55 8.16 -4.24 12.26
N ILE A 56 8.74 -4.22 11.08
CA ILE A 56 8.05 -3.87 9.84
C ILE A 56 8.39 -4.91 8.79
N ALA A 57 7.37 -5.40 8.11
CA ALA A 57 7.49 -6.20 6.90
C ALA A 57 7.26 -5.29 5.68
N TYR A 58 7.98 -5.53 4.59
CA TYR A 58 7.82 -4.77 3.36
C TYR A 58 8.30 -5.58 2.15
N GLU A 59 7.82 -5.20 0.98
CA GLU A 59 8.26 -5.77 -0.29
C GLU A 59 9.59 -5.16 -0.72
N VAL A 60 10.46 -5.99 -1.31
CA VAL A 60 11.74 -5.58 -1.88
C VAL A 60 11.86 -6.10 -3.30
N ALA A 61 12.15 -5.20 -4.25
CA ALA A 61 12.54 -5.55 -5.61
C ALA A 61 13.98 -5.07 -5.85
N ASP A 62 14.92 -6.01 -5.91
CA ASP A 62 16.38 -5.74 -6.02
C ASP A 62 16.76 -4.95 -7.29
N SER A 63 15.92 -4.98 -8.32
CA SER A 63 16.09 -4.22 -9.57
C SER A 63 14.74 -4.10 -10.32
N PRO A 64 14.60 -3.17 -11.26
CA PRO A 64 13.40 -3.06 -12.08
C PRO A 64 13.02 -4.39 -12.75
N GLY A 65 11.80 -4.88 -12.49
CA GLY A 65 11.31 -6.16 -13.02
C GLY A 65 11.80 -7.41 -12.27
N ALA A 66 12.57 -7.28 -11.20
CA ALA A 66 12.90 -8.40 -10.33
C ALA A 66 11.64 -8.92 -9.62
N THR A 67 11.63 -10.20 -9.32
CA THR A 67 10.58 -10.82 -8.51
C THR A 67 10.61 -10.23 -7.11
N PRO A 68 9.54 -9.58 -6.64
CA PRO A 68 9.51 -9.03 -5.31
C PRO A 68 9.54 -10.12 -4.25
N HIS A 69 10.21 -9.85 -3.14
CA HIS A 69 10.26 -10.70 -1.97
C HIS A 69 10.01 -9.88 -0.71
N LEU A 70 9.66 -10.53 0.39
CA LEU A 70 9.47 -9.84 1.67
C LEU A 70 10.77 -9.76 2.46
N GLU A 71 10.96 -8.64 3.13
CA GLU A 71 11.91 -8.48 4.21
C GLU A 71 11.19 -8.05 5.49
N VAL A 72 11.73 -8.45 6.63
CA VAL A 72 11.27 -8.00 7.95
C VAL A 72 12.45 -7.41 8.70
N THR A 73 12.28 -6.18 9.17
CA THR A 73 13.32 -5.48 9.93
C THR A 73 12.80 -4.91 11.25
N SER A 74 13.72 -4.54 12.15
CA SER A 74 13.40 -3.91 13.43
C SER A 74 13.15 -2.41 13.24
N LEU A 75 12.11 -1.88 13.87
CA LEU A 75 11.85 -0.44 13.94
C LEU A 75 12.70 0.26 15.03
N ALA A 76 13.40 -0.46 15.89
CA ALA A 76 14.28 0.13 16.90
C ALA A 76 15.46 0.92 16.30
N ASP A 77 15.84 0.60 15.06
CA ASP A 77 16.98 1.20 14.37
C ASP A 77 16.59 2.32 13.41
N VAL A 78 15.32 2.74 13.41
CA VAL A 78 14.83 3.82 12.56
C VAL A 78 15.52 5.14 12.93
N GLY A 79 16.16 5.77 11.94
CA GLY A 79 16.94 7.01 12.15
C GLY A 79 18.43 6.80 12.44
N ALA A 80 18.88 5.60 12.72
CA ALA A 80 20.30 5.27 12.57
C ALA A 80 20.60 5.26 11.06
N ALA A 81 21.56 6.04 10.57
CA ALA A 81 21.95 6.15 9.15
C ALA A 81 22.56 4.83 8.60
N ARG A 82 22.11 3.70 9.06
CA ARG A 82 22.51 2.36 8.67
C ARG A 82 21.27 1.60 8.21
N ARG A 83 21.39 0.93 7.07
CA ARG A 83 20.46 -0.12 6.66
C ARG A 83 20.34 -1.10 7.83
N ALA A 84 19.15 -1.25 8.37
CA ALA A 84 18.86 -2.37 9.26
C ALA A 84 19.00 -3.64 8.42
N GLU A 85 19.82 -4.58 8.84
CA GLU A 85 19.90 -5.87 8.16
C GLU A 85 18.55 -6.58 8.30
N PRO A 86 17.96 -7.08 7.21
CA PRO A 86 16.69 -7.80 7.30
C PRO A 86 16.85 -9.01 8.20
N ARG A 87 15.96 -9.16 9.17
CA ARG A 87 15.95 -10.33 10.07
C ARG A 87 15.49 -11.58 9.33
N TYR A 88 14.59 -11.40 8.36
CA TYR A 88 14.00 -12.48 7.58
C TYR A 88 13.81 -12.01 6.14
N SER A 89 13.94 -12.92 5.19
CA SER A 89 13.72 -12.67 3.77
C SER A 89 13.10 -13.89 3.12
N SER A 90 12.08 -13.68 2.29
CA SER A 90 11.49 -14.71 1.43
C SER A 90 12.24 -14.86 0.10
N LYS A 91 13.51 -14.43 0.03
CA LYS A 91 14.31 -14.43 -1.20
C LYS A 91 14.36 -15.82 -1.85
N GLY A 92 13.94 -15.88 -3.11
CA GLY A 92 13.80 -17.13 -3.87
C GLY A 92 12.35 -17.53 -4.14
N ALA A 93 11.40 -16.91 -3.45
CA ALA A 93 9.97 -17.00 -3.74
C ALA A 93 9.37 -15.59 -3.84
N THR A 94 8.24 -15.46 -4.56
CA THR A 94 7.47 -14.21 -4.55
C THR A 94 6.97 -13.93 -3.13
N GLY A 95 7.09 -12.69 -2.67
CA GLY A 95 6.51 -12.21 -1.42
C GLY A 95 5.95 -10.81 -1.63
N MET A 96 4.63 -10.66 -1.50
CA MET A 96 3.92 -9.40 -1.74
C MET A 96 2.77 -9.23 -0.74
N GLU A 97 2.37 -7.98 -0.54
CA GLU A 97 1.15 -7.62 0.20
C GLU A 97 1.12 -8.21 1.62
N PRO A 98 2.12 -7.93 2.46
CA PRO A 98 2.20 -8.51 3.80
C PRO A 98 1.11 -7.98 4.73
N ALA A 99 0.59 -8.86 5.59
CA ALA A 99 -0.27 -8.51 6.72
C ALA A 99 0.15 -9.32 7.94
N TRP A 100 0.38 -8.67 9.07
CA TRP A 100 0.71 -9.36 10.32
C TRP A 100 -0.51 -10.08 10.89
N THR A 101 -0.26 -11.22 11.52
CA THR A 101 -1.25 -11.82 12.41
C THR A 101 -1.47 -10.92 13.62
N PRO A 102 -2.69 -10.81 14.18
CA PRO A 102 -2.98 -9.90 15.27
C PRO A 102 -2.18 -10.16 16.55
N ASP A 103 -1.70 -11.39 16.74
CA ASP A 103 -0.81 -11.76 17.84
C ASP A 103 0.68 -11.42 17.57
N GLY A 104 0.98 -10.90 16.37
CA GLY A 104 2.33 -10.52 15.95
C GLY A 104 3.29 -11.69 15.73
N THR A 105 2.78 -12.94 15.74
CA THR A 105 3.65 -14.12 15.64
C THR A 105 3.93 -14.59 14.23
N GLY A 106 3.17 -14.09 13.22
CA GLY A 106 3.33 -14.50 11.84
C GLY A 106 2.85 -13.45 10.84
N LEU A 107 2.99 -13.79 9.58
CA LEU A 107 2.56 -12.98 8.43
C LEU A 107 1.66 -13.79 7.52
N VAL A 108 0.71 -13.11 6.91
CA VAL A 108 -0.05 -13.56 5.75
C VAL A 108 0.35 -12.71 4.56
N PHE A 109 0.65 -13.31 3.44
CA PHE A 109 1.11 -12.59 2.25
C PHE A 109 0.86 -13.40 0.98
N VAL A 110 0.96 -12.77 -0.18
CA VAL A 110 0.89 -13.43 -1.48
C VAL A 110 2.26 -14.03 -1.82
N SER A 111 2.30 -15.34 -2.11
CA SER A 111 3.55 -16.02 -2.47
C SER A 111 3.32 -17.20 -3.42
N ASN A 112 4.37 -17.57 -4.15
CA ASN A 112 4.45 -18.78 -4.94
C ASN A 112 5.34 -19.87 -4.30
N ALA A 113 5.77 -19.70 -3.06
CA ALA A 113 6.68 -20.58 -2.35
C ALA A 113 6.19 -22.05 -2.28
N LEU A 114 4.89 -22.26 -2.33
CA LEU A 114 4.26 -23.59 -2.31
C LEU A 114 3.87 -24.10 -3.71
N GLY A 115 4.51 -23.56 -4.75
CA GLY A 115 4.39 -24.02 -6.14
C GLY A 115 3.34 -23.33 -7.00
N SER A 116 2.40 -22.61 -6.40
CA SER A 116 1.38 -21.78 -7.08
C SER A 116 1.20 -20.47 -6.35
N PRO A 117 0.92 -19.34 -7.04
CA PRO A 117 0.58 -18.10 -6.36
C PRO A 117 -0.67 -18.25 -5.49
N GLY A 118 -0.62 -17.70 -4.29
CA GLY A 118 -1.74 -17.73 -3.35
C GLY A 118 -1.39 -17.05 -2.04
N LEU A 119 -2.40 -16.89 -1.17
CA LEU A 119 -2.18 -16.43 0.19
C LEU A 119 -1.54 -17.54 1.01
N VAL A 120 -0.41 -17.25 1.62
CA VAL A 120 0.33 -18.15 2.49
C VAL A 120 0.46 -17.52 3.88
N GLN A 121 0.57 -18.37 4.90
CA GLN A 121 0.85 -17.97 6.26
C GLN A 121 2.20 -18.52 6.69
N THR A 122 2.96 -17.74 7.44
CA THR A 122 4.15 -18.21 8.14
C THR A 122 3.78 -18.72 9.53
N SER A 123 4.58 -19.63 10.05
CA SER A 123 4.54 -20.00 11.48
C SER A 123 5.74 -19.41 12.19
N GLY A 124 5.48 -18.52 13.13
CA GLY A 124 6.54 -17.82 13.85
C GLY A 124 7.22 -16.73 13.01
N THR A 125 8.43 -16.36 13.41
CA THR A 125 9.20 -15.26 12.82
C THR A 125 9.99 -15.64 11.57
N SER A 126 9.97 -16.90 11.15
CA SER A 126 10.53 -17.34 9.86
C SER A 126 9.57 -16.98 8.73
N LEU A 127 10.07 -16.43 7.62
CA LEU A 127 9.29 -16.22 6.40
C LEU A 127 9.10 -17.50 5.58
N ASP A 128 9.42 -18.66 6.15
CA ASP A 128 9.12 -19.94 5.53
C ASP A 128 7.60 -20.16 5.53
N ALA A 129 7.02 -20.17 4.33
CA ALA A 129 5.60 -20.41 4.17
C ALA A 129 5.24 -21.80 4.71
N SER A 130 4.42 -21.84 5.76
CA SER A 130 4.06 -23.10 6.45
C SER A 130 2.74 -23.69 5.97
N SER A 131 1.84 -22.86 5.45
CA SER A 131 0.53 -23.32 4.98
C SER A 131 -0.10 -22.35 3.98
N PHE A 132 -0.92 -22.89 3.06
CA PHE A 132 -1.87 -22.09 2.31
C PHE A 132 -3.06 -21.74 3.20
N LEU A 133 -3.44 -20.45 3.24
CA LEU A 133 -4.68 -20.01 3.88
C LEU A 133 -5.86 -20.09 2.92
N ALA A 134 -5.65 -19.85 1.65
CA ALA A 134 -6.65 -20.04 0.61
C ALA A 134 -6.12 -21.08 -0.34
N ARG A 135 -6.65 -22.29 -0.27
CA ARG A 135 -6.35 -23.31 -1.25
C ARG A 135 -6.87 -22.83 -2.60
N ALA A 136 -5.96 -22.35 -3.39
CA ALA A 136 -6.13 -22.31 -4.81
C ALA A 136 -6.20 -23.75 -5.32
N GLY A 137 -7.30 -24.43 -5.06
CA GLY A 137 -7.62 -25.70 -5.70
C GLY A 137 -8.02 -25.50 -7.15
N ASP A 138 -8.21 -24.25 -7.59
CA ASP A 138 -8.52 -23.90 -8.97
C ASP A 138 -7.39 -23.09 -9.58
N PRO A 139 -6.89 -23.49 -10.76
CA PRO A 139 -5.97 -22.68 -11.51
C PRO A 139 -6.60 -21.31 -11.78
N GLY A 140 -6.09 -20.26 -11.16
CA GLY A 140 -6.56 -18.89 -11.31
C GLY A 140 -7.07 -18.20 -10.03
N PHE A 141 -7.07 -18.84 -8.87
CA PHE A 141 -7.38 -18.17 -7.61
C PHE A 141 -6.15 -17.42 -7.09
N THR A 142 -6.12 -16.13 -7.32
CA THR A 142 -5.16 -15.19 -6.72
C THR A 142 -5.93 -14.22 -5.85
N ALA A 143 -6.20 -14.58 -4.59
CA ALA A 143 -6.63 -13.60 -3.59
C ALA A 143 -5.45 -12.67 -3.32
N SER A 144 -5.74 -11.41 -3.09
CA SER A 144 -4.76 -10.35 -2.85
C SER A 144 -5.23 -9.43 -1.72
N TRP A 145 -4.30 -8.65 -1.19
CA TRP A 145 -4.61 -7.65 -0.15
C TRP A 145 -5.26 -8.27 1.07
N PRO A 146 -4.61 -9.21 1.76
CA PRO A 146 -5.17 -9.79 2.97
C PRO A 146 -5.22 -8.74 4.09
N SER A 147 -6.33 -8.73 4.83
CA SER A 147 -6.49 -7.96 6.07
C SER A 147 -7.15 -8.85 7.10
N LEU A 148 -6.49 -9.04 8.25
CA LEU A 148 -6.95 -9.95 9.28
C LEU A 148 -7.87 -9.23 10.28
N SER A 149 -8.91 -9.93 10.75
CA SER A 149 -9.72 -9.44 11.87
C SER A 149 -8.88 -9.39 13.16
N PRO A 150 -9.10 -8.42 14.04
CA PRO A 150 -8.28 -8.27 15.26
C PRO A 150 -8.37 -9.46 16.22
N ASP A 151 -9.38 -10.30 16.11
CA ASP A 151 -9.49 -11.56 16.88
C ASP A 151 -8.77 -12.74 16.22
N GLY A 152 -8.16 -12.52 15.06
CA GLY A 152 -7.38 -13.51 14.31
C GLY A 152 -8.22 -14.67 13.73
N LYS A 153 -9.56 -14.55 13.65
CA LYS A 153 -10.41 -15.67 13.17
C LYS A 153 -10.84 -15.53 11.73
N SER A 154 -10.85 -14.30 11.20
CA SER A 154 -11.34 -14.01 9.86
C SER A 154 -10.31 -13.20 9.07
N MET A 155 -10.40 -13.29 7.77
CA MET A 155 -9.58 -12.55 6.83
C MET A 155 -10.45 -11.96 5.73
N ALA A 156 -10.33 -10.65 5.52
CA ALA A 156 -10.86 -9.97 4.34
C ALA A 156 -9.79 -9.98 3.24
N MET A 157 -10.22 -10.08 1.97
CA MET A 157 -9.33 -10.14 0.83
C MET A 157 -9.99 -9.60 -0.44
N SER A 158 -9.17 -9.19 -1.39
CA SER A 158 -9.61 -8.90 -2.75
C SER A 158 -9.59 -10.18 -3.57
N LEU A 159 -10.68 -10.43 -4.29
CA LEU A 159 -10.84 -11.60 -5.16
C LEU A 159 -10.85 -11.17 -6.62
N PRO A 160 -10.18 -11.89 -7.54
CA PRO A 160 -10.20 -11.57 -8.97
C PRO A 160 -11.57 -11.86 -9.59
N ARG A 161 -11.85 -11.18 -10.69
CA ARG A 161 -13.11 -11.27 -11.45
C ARG A 161 -13.57 -12.69 -11.81
N THR A 162 -12.65 -13.58 -12.10
CA THR A 162 -12.95 -14.95 -12.55
C THR A 162 -13.86 -15.70 -11.58
N ARG A 163 -13.69 -15.46 -10.27
CA ARG A 163 -14.55 -16.07 -9.23
C ARG A 163 -15.97 -15.46 -9.15
N LEU A 164 -16.15 -14.22 -9.57
CA LEU A 164 -17.45 -13.56 -9.54
C LEU A 164 -18.44 -14.19 -10.50
N PHE A 165 -17.95 -14.68 -11.66
CA PHE A 165 -18.81 -15.35 -12.63
C PHE A 165 -19.29 -16.73 -12.16
N GLU A 166 -18.44 -17.47 -11.46
CA GLU A 166 -18.79 -18.80 -10.93
C GLU A 166 -19.84 -18.71 -9.82
N SER A 167 -19.83 -17.64 -9.02
CA SER A 167 -20.83 -17.39 -7.97
C SER A 167 -22.13 -16.74 -8.47
N GLY A 168 -22.26 -16.49 -9.77
CA GLY A 168 -23.45 -15.87 -10.36
C GLY A 168 -23.53 -14.35 -10.25
N TRP A 169 -22.53 -13.68 -9.72
CA TRP A 169 -22.45 -12.24 -9.67
C TRP A 169 -22.11 -11.67 -11.05
N ARG A 170 -22.85 -10.64 -11.47
CA ARG A 170 -22.57 -9.90 -12.70
C ARG A 170 -22.03 -8.53 -12.37
N THR A 171 -20.80 -8.22 -12.78
CA THR A 171 -20.26 -6.87 -12.71
C THR A 171 -20.48 -6.15 -14.03
N THR A 172 -20.97 -4.92 -13.97
CA THR A 172 -21.28 -4.11 -15.17
C THR A 172 -20.19 -3.09 -15.50
N GLU A 173 -19.15 -2.97 -14.66
CA GLU A 173 -18.15 -1.91 -14.77
C GLU A 173 -16.70 -2.41 -14.88
N ARG A 174 -15.78 -1.49 -15.22
CA ARG A 174 -14.37 -1.72 -15.54
C ARG A 174 -13.51 -2.30 -14.41
N PHE A 175 -13.95 -2.16 -13.16
CA PHE A 175 -13.23 -2.64 -11.99
C PHE A 175 -13.81 -3.98 -11.54
N HIS A 176 -12.96 -4.98 -11.43
CA HIS A 176 -13.34 -6.38 -11.52
C HIS A 176 -12.88 -7.20 -10.34
N SER A 177 -12.87 -6.61 -9.13
CA SER A 177 -12.55 -7.31 -7.89
C SER A 177 -13.76 -7.37 -6.98
N ALA A 178 -13.88 -8.48 -6.24
CA ALA A 178 -14.84 -8.60 -5.16
C ALA A 178 -14.13 -8.52 -3.82
N LEU A 179 -14.86 -8.02 -2.83
CA LEU A 179 -14.49 -8.12 -1.44
C LEU A 179 -14.98 -9.47 -0.90
N GLY A 180 -14.06 -10.31 -0.45
CA GLY A 180 -14.36 -11.60 0.18
C GLY A 180 -13.95 -11.61 1.65
N VAL A 181 -14.66 -12.37 2.45
CA VAL A 181 -14.32 -12.69 3.85
C VAL A 181 -14.39 -14.19 4.04
N SER A 182 -13.36 -14.76 4.66
CA SER A 182 -13.31 -16.18 5.04
C SER A 182 -12.73 -16.35 6.44
N ASP A 183 -12.75 -17.56 6.97
CA ASP A 183 -11.85 -17.90 8.08
C ASP A 183 -10.38 -17.99 7.58
N LEU A 184 -9.43 -18.11 8.52
CA LEU A 184 -8.00 -18.21 8.17
C LEU A 184 -7.63 -19.50 7.42
N SER A 185 -8.50 -20.52 7.39
CA SER A 185 -8.29 -21.72 6.57
C SER A 185 -8.77 -21.54 5.13
N GLY A 186 -9.34 -20.37 4.79
CA GLY A 186 -10.01 -20.12 3.52
C GLY A 186 -11.40 -20.73 3.41
N SER A 187 -11.90 -21.34 4.49
CA SER A 187 -13.25 -21.91 4.54
C SER A 187 -14.29 -20.84 4.81
N GLY A 188 -15.55 -21.13 4.50
CA GLY A 188 -16.65 -20.20 4.75
C GLY A 188 -16.58 -18.90 3.94
N LEU A 189 -15.91 -18.90 2.78
CA LEU A 189 -15.77 -17.71 1.94
C LEU A 189 -17.16 -17.13 1.61
N THR A 190 -17.36 -15.89 2.03
CA THR A 190 -18.54 -15.08 1.73
C THR A 190 -18.12 -13.87 0.89
N ILE A 191 -18.81 -13.63 -0.22
CA ILE A 191 -18.61 -12.44 -1.04
C ILE A 191 -19.50 -11.32 -0.52
N LEU A 192 -18.88 -10.21 -0.10
CA LEU A 192 -19.58 -9.05 0.45
C LEU A 192 -20.02 -8.05 -0.63
N GLY A 193 -19.53 -8.20 -1.86
CA GLY A 193 -19.84 -7.33 -3.00
C GLY A 193 -18.61 -6.90 -3.77
N GLU A 194 -18.77 -5.88 -4.62
CA GLU A 194 -17.65 -5.27 -5.34
C GLU A 194 -16.76 -4.48 -4.37
N GLY A 195 -15.46 -4.67 -4.48
CA GLY A 195 -14.48 -3.95 -3.68
C GLY A 195 -13.09 -4.56 -3.77
N THR A 196 -12.11 -3.75 -3.37
CA THR A 196 -10.70 -4.12 -3.29
C THR A 196 -10.03 -3.40 -2.12
N TYR A 197 -8.80 -3.77 -1.79
CA TYR A 197 -8.01 -3.15 -0.70
C TYR A 197 -8.77 -3.12 0.64
N PRO A 198 -9.24 -4.27 1.14
CA PRO A 198 -9.89 -4.29 2.43
C PRO A 198 -8.94 -3.93 3.57
N ALA A 199 -9.46 -3.20 4.55
CA ALA A 199 -8.79 -2.94 5.81
C ALA A 199 -9.78 -3.18 6.95
N TRP A 200 -9.50 -4.16 7.79
CA TRP A 200 -10.34 -4.47 8.95
C TRP A 200 -10.16 -3.42 10.05
N SER A 201 -11.24 -2.93 10.63
CA SER A 201 -11.14 -1.96 11.72
C SER A 201 -10.53 -2.60 12.97
N PRO A 202 -9.81 -1.83 13.83
CA PRO A 202 -9.13 -2.36 15.01
C PRO A 202 -10.07 -3.00 16.03
N HIS A 203 -11.37 -2.65 15.99
CA HIS A 203 -12.40 -3.25 16.86
C HIS A 203 -13.14 -4.42 16.23
N GLY A 204 -12.83 -4.78 14.97
CA GLY A 204 -13.42 -5.94 14.31
C GLY A 204 -14.85 -5.77 13.77
N GLU A 205 -15.47 -4.62 13.95
CA GLU A 205 -16.87 -4.39 13.60
C GLU A 205 -17.08 -3.92 12.16
N ARG A 206 -16.05 -3.36 11.52
CA ARG A 206 -16.14 -2.69 10.22
C ARG A 206 -14.98 -3.11 9.31
N ILE A 207 -15.22 -2.98 8.01
CA ILE A 207 -14.21 -3.12 6.96
C ILE A 207 -14.24 -1.84 6.12
N ALA A 208 -13.09 -1.17 5.98
CA ALA A 208 -12.88 -0.16 4.96
C ALA A 208 -12.42 -0.85 3.67
N PHE A 209 -12.82 -0.36 2.53
CA PHE A 209 -12.46 -0.92 1.23
C PHE A 209 -12.64 0.12 0.13
N VAL A 210 -12.14 -0.18 -1.04
CA VAL A 210 -12.24 0.67 -2.22
C VAL A 210 -13.27 0.11 -3.18
N ARG A 211 -14.11 0.99 -3.74
CA ARG A 211 -15.10 0.66 -4.77
C ARG A 211 -15.11 1.72 -5.85
N ALA A 212 -15.36 1.30 -7.09
CA ALA A 212 -15.53 2.19 -8.21
C ALA A 212 -16.95 2.80 -8.24
N VAL A 213 -17.03 4.12 -8.41
CA VAL A 213 -18.28 4.88 -8.62
C VAL A 213 -18.02 5.94 -9.67
N GLY A 214 -18.82 5.96 -10.72
CA GLY A 214 -18.70 6.96 -11.78
C GLY A 214 -17.36 6.94 -12.53
N GLY A 215 -16.67 5.80 -12.56
CA GLY A 215 -15.36 5.65 -13.21
C GLY A 215 -14.17 6.08 -12.37
N ARG A 216 -14.38 6.40 -11.09
CA ARG A 216 -13.37 6.71 -10.08
C ARG A 216 -13.44 5.74 -8.92
N THR A 217 -12.34 5.56 -8.21
CA THR A 217 -12.29 4.73 -7.01
C THR A 217 -12.39 5.58 -5.76
N HIS A 218 -13.22 5.14 -4.81
CA HIS A 218 -13.44 5.83 -3.54
C HIS A 218 -13.40 4.87 -2.37
N VAL A 219 -13.10 5.40 -1.19
CA VAL A 219 -13.10 4.66 0.06
C VAL A 219 -14.53 4.51 0.58
N PHE A 220 -14.87 3.30 0.98
CA PHE A 220 -16.12 2.90 1.60
C PHE A 220 -15.86 2.25 2.96
N ILE A 221 -16.85 2.30 3.83
CA ILE A 221 -16.90 1.51 5.07
C ILE A 221 -18.18 0.71 5.07
N ALA A 222 -18.10 -0.58 5.43
CA ALA A 222 -19.25 -1.44 5.72
C ALA A 222 -19.07 -2.11 7.09
N LYS A 223 -20.14 -2.72 7.61
CA LYS A 223 -20.00 -3.68 8.71
C LYS A 223 -19.21 -4.90 8.25
N ALA A 224 -18.67 -5.67 9.19
CA ALA A 224 -17.87 -6.87 8.91
C ALA A 224 -18.65 -7.93 8.10
N ASP A 225 -19.98 -7.92 8.15
CA ASP A 225 -20.87 -8.77 7.36
C ASP A 225 -21.19 -8.22 5.95
N GLY A 226 -20.58 -7.08 5.57
CA GLY A 226 -20.78 -6.40 4.29
C GLY A 226 -22.02 -5.50 4.22
N THR A 227 -22.87 -5.50 5.25
CA THR A 227 -24.08 -4.63 5.26
C THR A 227 -23.75 -3.19 5.58
N GLY A 228 -24.64 -2.28 5.20
CA GLY A 228 -24.55 -0.87 5.54
C GLY A 228 -23.35 -0.14 4.88
N ALA A 229 -22.89 -0.59 3.72
CA ALA A 229 -21.81 0.05 3.00
C ALA A 229 -22.11 1.52 2.72
N ARG A 230 -21.18 2.40 3.11
CA ARG A 230 -21.28 3.86 2.96
C ARG A 230 -20.00 4.40 2.33
N GLN A 231 -20.16 5.27 1.35
CA GLN A 231 -19.04 6.02 0.76
C GLN A 231 -18.52 7.05 1.75
N ILE A 232 -17.19 7.14 1.86
CA ILE A 232 -16.47 8.00 2.80
C ILE A 232 -15.80 9.15 2.06
N THR A 233 -15.20 8.88 0.90
CA THR A 233 -14.53 9.89 0.09
C THR A 233 -15.28 10.13 -1.21
N GLU A 234 -15.18 11.35 -1.72
CA GLU A 234 -15.86 11.81 -2.94
C GLU A 234 -14.88 12.69 -3.74
N GLY A 235 -15.16 12.91 -5.02
CA GLY A 235 -14.39 13.84 -5.82
C GLY A 235 -13.93 13.27 -7.16
N PRO A 236 -13.03 13.99 -7.85
CA PRO A 236 -12.52 13.61 -9.17
C PRO A 236 -11.33 12.64 -9.13
N ASP A 237 -10.79 12.39 -7.96
CA ASP A 237 -9.56 11.64 -7.76
C ASP A 237 -9.83 10.15 -7.50
N ASP A 238 -8.79 9.33 -7.65
CA ASP A 238 -8.84 7.91 -7.35
C ASP A 238 -8.25 7.66 -5.97
N ASP A 239 -9.11 7.34 -5.00
CA ASP A 239 -8.77 7.04 -3.62
C ASP A 239 -8.56 5.54 -3.45
N GLN A 240 -7.45 5.15 -2.82
CA GLN A 240 -7.03 3.76 -2.73
C GLN A 240 -6.38 3.43 -1.39
N GLN A 241 -6.36 2.12 -1.05
CA GLN A 241 -5.55 1.53 0.02
C GLN A 241 -5.75 2.18 1.38
N PRO A 242 -6.98 2.14 1.91
CA PRO A 242 -7.27 2.68 3.23
C PRO A 242 -6.60 1.88 4.34
N SER A 243 -6.17 2.57 5.41
CA SER A 243 -5.74 1.97 6.67
C SER A 243 -6.38 2.73 7.84
N TRP A 244 -6.80 2.01 8.88
CA TRP A 244 -7.47 2.58 10.04
C TRP A 244 -6.48 3.19 11.03
N SER A 245 -6.88 4.29 11.68
CA SER A 245 -6.22 4.72 12.91
C SER A 245 -6.37 3.66 14.00
N PRO A 246 -5.40 3.55 14.94
CA PRO A 246 -5.45 2.54 16.01
C PRO A 246 -6.71 2.59 16.88
N ASP A 247 -7.32 3.76 17.01
CA ASP A 247 -8.58 3.97 17.75
C ASP A 247 -9.84 3.73 16.90
N GLY A 248 -9.68 3.48 15.58
CA GLY A 248 -10.79 3.28 14.65
C GLY A 248 -11.63 4.50 14.35
N SER A 249 -11.18 5.71 14.72
CA SER A 249 -11.91 6.96 14.49
C SER A 249 -11.67 7.55 13.10
N SER A 250 -10.57 7.21 12.45
CA SER A 250 -10.12 7.80 11.18
C SER A 250 -9.53 6.77 10.22
N LEU A 251 -9.41 7.15 8.96
CA LEU A 251 -8.74 6.42 7.90
C LEU A 251 -7.65 7.29 7.29
N VAL A 252 -6.51 6.70 6.99
CA VAL A 252 -5.53 7.23 6.06
C VAL A 252 -5.65 6.45 4.74
N PHE A 253 -5.48 7.13 3.62
CA PHE A 253 -5.55 6.53 2.28
C PHE A 253 -4.66 7.30 1.32
N CYS A 254 -4.34 6.73 0.15
CA CYS A 254 -3.69 7.49 -0.90
C CYS A 254 -4.70 7.92 -1.96
N SER A 255 -4.52 9.14 -2.48
CA SER A 255 -5.34 9.73 -3.53
C SER A 255 -4.45 10.22 -4.67
N ALA A 256 -4.83 9.88 -5.90
CA ALA A 256 -4.14 10.29 -7.12
C ALA A 256 -4.91 11.42 -7.79
N HIS A 257 -4.32 12.63 -7.81
CA HIS A 257 -4.95 13.79 -8.44
C HIS A 257 -5.09 13.64 -9.96
N GLY A 258 -6.24 14.10 -10.47
CA GLY A 258 -6.47 14.34 -11.88
C GLY A 258 -6.62 13.11 -12.75
N GLY A 259 -6.74 11.92 -12.20
CA GLY A 259 -6.87 10.69 -12.98
C GLY A 259 -5.63 10.40 -13.83
N SER A 260 -4.48 10.86 -13.42
CA SER A 260 -3.21 10.50 -14.02
C SER A 260 -3.04 8.99 -13.90
N GLU A 261 -2.96 8.30 -15.03
CA GLU A 261 -2.62 6.87 -15.07
C GLU A 261 -1.19 6.61 -14.57
N THR A 262 -0.42 7.67 -14.40
CA THR A 262 0.91 7.62 -13.79
C THR A 262 0.75 7.91 -12.29
N ARG A 263 1.00 6.92 -11.45
CA ARG A 263 1.03 7.01 -9.98
C ARG A 263 2.03 8.06 -9.43
N ALA A 264 2.60 8.89 -10.30
CA ALA A 264 3.65 9.85 -9.99
C ALA A 264 3.19 11.03 -9.11
N GLU A 265 1.88 11.16 -8.84
CA GLU A 265 1.30 12.31 -8.13
C GLU A 265 0.32 11.88 -7.03
N SER A 266 0.49 10.68 -6.45
CA SER A 266 -0.35 10.27 -5.32
C SER A 266 0.17 10.85 -4.01
N ASN A 267 -0.77 11.28 -3.17
CA ASN A 267 -0.51 11.81 -1.84
C ASN A 267 -1.36 11.11 -0.78
N LEU A 268 -0.92 11.17 0.47
CA LEU A 268 -1.67 10.65 1.60
C LEU A 268 -2.66 11.68 2.13
N PHE A 269 -3.85 11.21 2.43
CA PHE A 269 -4.94 11.96 3.06
C PHE A 269 -5.45 11.20 4.27
N VAL A 270 -5.96 11.96 5.25
CA VAL A 270 -6.69 11.43 6.39
C VAL A 270 -8.14 11.93 6.34
N VAL A 271 -9.07 11.11 6.81
CA VAL A 271 -10.49 11.44 6.92
C VAL A 271 -11.08 10.74 8.14
N HIS A 272 -12.00 11.39 8.85
CA HIS A 272 -12.74 10.70 9.92
C HIS A 272 -13.61 9.58 9.35
N ALA A 273 -13.83 8.54 10.14
CA ALA A 273 -14.67 7.41 9.74
C ALA A 273 -16.13 7.79 9.45
N ASP A 274 -16.57 9.00 9.82
CA ASP A 274 -17.88 9.55 9.45
C ASP A 274 -17.86 10.32 8.11
N GLY A 275 -16.69 10.45 7.45
CA GLY A 275 -16.49 11.16 6.19
C GLY A 275 -16.18 12.65 6.35
N THR A 276 -16.06 13.16 7.56
CA THR A 276 -15.67 14.56 7.84
C THR A 276 -14.16 14.71 8.02
N GLY A 277 -13.66 15.95 8.04
CA GLY A 277 -12.28 16.23 8.42
C GLY A 277 -11.23 15.75 7.42
N LEU A 278 -11.52 15.79 6.13
CA LEU A 278 -10.54 15.46 5.09
C LEU A 278 -9.34 16.42 5.16
N GLU A 279 -8.15 15.88 5.34
CA GLU A 279 -6.88 16.61 5.41
C GLU A 279 -5.80 15.91 4.58
N GLN A 280 -5.00 16.69 3.84
CA GLN A 280 -3.85 16.19 3.11
C GLN A 280 -2.62 16.12 4.03
N LEU A 281 -1.95 14.96 4.08
CA LEU A 281 -0.79 14.72 4.94
C LEU A 281 0.55 14.88 4.22
N THR A 282 0.61 14.56 2.93
CA THR A 282 1.82 14.70 2.11
C THR A 282 1.56 15.59 0.92
N GLU A 283 2.60 16.29 0.45
CA GLU A 283 2.54 17.21 -0.68
C GLU A 283 3.68 16.92 -1.65
N GLY A 284 3.49 17.34 -2.90
CA GLY A 284 4.50 17.23 -3.96
C GLY A 284 4.29 16.06 -4.89
N ASP A 285 5.28 15.84 -5.75
CA ASP A 285 5.27 14.87 -6.84
C ASP A 285 5.88 13.50 -6.47
N ARG A 286 5.84 13.16 -5.19
CA ARG A 286 6.23 11.84 -4.68
C ARG A 286 5.02 10.92 -4.71
N ALA A 287 5.19 9.76 -5.31
CA ALA A 287 4.14 8.73 -5.29
C ALA A 287 3.95 8.12 -3.90
N ALA A 288 3.48 8.92 -2.93
CA ALA A 288 3.22 8.45 -1.56
C ALA A 288 1.94 7.61 -1.53
N CYS A 289 2.07 6.32 -1.19
CA CYS A 289 0.94 5.39 -1.18
C CYS A 289 1.17 4.22 -0.21
N ARG A 290 0.18 3.32 -0.11
CA ARG A 290 0.22 2.14 0.75
C ARG A 290 0.45 2.48 2.22
N PRO A 291 -0.39 3.33 2.81
CA PRO A 291 -0.23 3.66 4.22
C PRO A 291 -0.60 2.48 5.12
N ASP A 292 0.15 2.34 6.21
CA ASP A 292 -0.18 1.51 7.37
C ASP A 292 -0.12 2.37 8.63
N TRP A 293 -1.26 2.58 9.28
CA TRP A 293 -1.35 3.40 10.49
C TRP A 293 -1.11 2.52 11.71
N ALA A 294 0.10 2.54 12.20
CA ALA A 294 0.57 1.64 13.23
C ALA A 294 0.16 2.04 14.67
N ASN A 295 0.23 1.10 15.60
CA ASN A 295 -0.13 1.29 17.01
C ASN A 295 0.81 2.24 17.78
N ASP A 296 1.97 2.60 17.22
CA ASP A 296 2.85 3.65 17.76
C ASP A 296 2.41 5.07 17.38
N GLY A 297 1.32 5.19 16.62
CA GLY A 297 0.74 6.44 16.15
C GLY A 297 1.35 6.99 14.87
N PHE A 298 2.39 6.35 14.32
CA PHE A 298 2.94 6.73 13.03
C PHE A 298 2.16 6.09 11.87
N ILE A 299 2.13 6.80 10.74
CA ILE A 299 1.72 6.28 9.46
C ILE A 299 2.98 5.92 8.68
N TYR A 300 3.14 4.63 8.35
CA TYR A 300 4.20 4.12 7.51
C TYR A 300 3.69 3.98 6.09
N PHE A 301 4.49 4.33 5.10
CA PHE A 301 4.08 4.30 3.70
C PHE A 301 5.31 4.21 2.78
N HIS A 302 5.12 3.82 1.54
CA HIS A 302 6.18 3.96 0.56
C HIS A 302 6.05 5.27 -0.19
N ALA A 303 7.20 5.85 -0.56
CA ALA A 303 7.25 7.01 -1.43
C ALA A 303 8.50 6.99 -2.32
N ASP A 304 8.33 7.51 -3.53
CA ASP A 304 9.38 7.77 -4.50
C ASP A 304 10.06 9.12 -4.17
N ALA A 305 11.04 9.09 -3.29
CA ALA A 305 11.78 10.29 -2.89
C ALA A 305 13.12 10.46 -3.60
N THR A 306 13.55 9.41 -4.28
CA THR A 306 14.80 9.32 -5.05
C THR A 306 14.52 8.57 -6.34
N ASP A 307 15.49 7.89 -6.92
CA ASP A 307 15.28 7.00 -8.08
C ASP A 307 14.58 5.67 -7.71
N HIS A 308 14.32 5.44 -6.41
CA HIS A 308 13.72 4.23 -5.86
C HIS A 308 12.63 4.56 -4.84
N PHE A 309 11.69 3.61 -4.68
CA PHE A 309 10.74 3.65 -3.59
C PHE A 309 11.40 3.23 -2.29
N HIS A 310 11.10 3.96 -1.21
CA HIS A 310 11.55 3.65 0.14
C HIS A 310 10.37 3.73 1.10
N ILE A 311 10.52 3.10 2.26
CA ILE A 311 9.56 3.23 3.34
C ILE A 311 9.86 4.50 4.13
N TRP A 312 8.81 5.26 4.36
CA TRP A 312 8.78 6.50 5.13
C TRP A 312 7.77 6.40 6.24
N ARG A 313 7.88 7.25 7.23
CA ARG A 313 6.83 7.44 8.25
C ARG A 313 6.63 8.91 8.56
N LEU A 314 5.41 9.23 8.98
CA LEU A 314 5.06 10.54 9.52
C LEU A 314 4.12 10.36 10.71
N HIS A 315 4.05 11.39 11.56
CA HIS A 315 3.01 11.46 12.58
C HIS A 315 1.87 12.35 12.05
N PRO A 316 0.62 11.88 12.03
CA PRO A 316 -0.50 12.75 11.67
C PRO A 316 -0.54 13.94 12.65
N ARG A 317 -0.89 15.11 12.17
CA ARG A 317 -1.10 16.28 13.03
C ARG A 317 -2.28 15.98 13.95
N GLY A 318 -2.08 16.10 15.24
CA GLY A 318 -3.12 15.90 16.26
C GLY A 318 -4.10 17.05 16.33
#